data_bedcdc59959cab24277db15732f9872b
#
_entry.id   bedcdc59959cab24277db15732f9872b
#
_cell.length_a   1.000
_cell.length_b   1.000
_cell.length_c   1.000
_cell.angle_alpha   90.00
_cell.angle_beta   90.00
_cell.angle_gamma   90.00
#
_symmetry.space_group_name_H-M   'P 1'
#
loop_
_entity.id
_entity.type
_entity.pdbx_description
1 polymer ?
#
loop_
_entity_poly.entity_id
_entity_poly.type
_entity_poly.pdbx_seq_one_letter_code
_entity_poly.pdbx_strand_id
1 'polypeptide(L)'
;RYNLNGMRVGGPYTVEISYIGYGKSTTNNITLSLGGNYALNVVLSEESTTLDEFVVSATRTKFSNEKTGAVTNITNTQIANLPTVSRSIMDITRLSPYGGNGMSFGGTDGRTANFTVDGAKFNNNFALSDRLPGGGNPISIEAIEELQVVIAPYDVRQTNFIGGGVNAITRSGTNTFRGSAYTYHRNENLRGDAVYGKQITGARDKDRNTSYGFTLGGPIVKNKLFFFVNGEMAKTPTIANRWRASTNGVADPDNYISRTTENDLQRVSDFVKEKYGYETGSYTSFPADESNYKFLARLDWNISNKHRLALRYNYTKNLSWVSPNATSM
;
A
#
# COMPACT_ATOMS: atom_id res chain seq x y z
N ARG A 1 -16.84 17.08 31.99
CA ARG A 1 -16.77 16.38 30.67
C ARG A 1 -15.88 17.18 29.75
N TYR A 2 -14.95 16.54 29.08
CA TYR A 2 -14.03 17.13 28.11
C TYR A 2 -14.17 16.44 26.76
N ASN A 3 -13.77 17.11 25.68
CA ASN A 3 -13.80 16.56 24.34
C ASN A 3 -12.60 17.09 23.55
N LEU A 4 -11.81 16.18 22.98
CA LEU A 4 -10.64 16.48 22.15
C LEU A 4 -10.95 16.06 20.71
N ASN A 5 -11.36 17.00 19.88
CA ASN A 5 -11.73 16.76 18.50
C ASN A 5 -10.56 16.95 17.53
N GLY A 6 -10.63 16.30 16.36
CA GLY A 6 -9.68 16.49 15.27
C GLY A 6 -8.28 15.97 15.54
N MET A 7 -8.14 14.97 16.42
CA MET A 7 -6.87 14.29 16.66
C MET A 7 -6.47 13.45 15.45
N ARG A 8 -5.16 13.34 15.20
CA ARG A 8 -4.64 12.49 14.11
C ARG A 8 -4.82 11.01 14.43
N VAL A 9 -4.99 10.21 13.39
CA VAL A 9 -4.97 8.74 13.48
C VAL A 9 -3.55 8.28 13.88
N GLY A 10 -3.47 7.17 14.61
CA GLY A 10 -2.22 6.62 15.12
C GLY A 10 -1.95 7.05 16.57
N GLY A 11 -0.69 7.06 16.93
CA GLY A 11 -0.23 7.33 18.29
C GLY A 11 1.26 7.00 18.45
N PRO A 12 1.72 6.75 19.66
CA PRO A 12 1.00 6.80 20.94
C PRO A 12 0.74 8.24 21.44
N TYR A 13 -0.42 8.47 22.02
CA TYR A 13 -0.73 9.71 22.72
C TYR A 13 -0.64 9.50 24.23
N THR A 14 -0.30 10.57 24.93
CA THR A 14 -0.35 10.67 26.38
C THR A 14 -1.36 11.75 26.74
N VAL A 15 -2.32 11.42 27.57
CA VAL A 15 -3.32 12.37 28.10
C VAL A 15 -3.04 12.61 29.56
N GLU A 16 -2.82 13.85 29.90
CA GLU A 16 -2.68 14.31 31.29
C GLU A 16 -3.94 15.04 31.70
N ILE A 17 -4.49 14.68 32.83
CA ILE A 17 -5.66 15.32 33.43
C ILE A 17 -5.26 15.86 34.80
N SER A 18 -5.47 17.15 35.00
CA SER A 18 -5.24 17.83 36.27
C SER A 18 -6.45 18.68 36.65
N TYR A 19 -6.76 18.73 37.91
CA TYR A 19 -7.80 19.57 38.47
C TYR A 19 -7.33 20.12 39.83
N ILE A 20 -7.74 21.33 40.13
CA ILE A 20 -7.32 22.01 41.39
C ILE A 20 -7.78 21.19 42.58
N GLY A 21 -6.85 20.82 43.48
CA GLY A 21 -7.12 20.00 44.65
C GLY A 21 -7.13 18.50 44.44
N TYR A 22 -6.77 18.06 43.21
CA TYR A 22 -6.67 16.63 42.86
C TYR A 22 -5.30 16.28 42.28
N GLY A 23 -4.86 15.07 42.54
CA GLY A 23 -3.65 14.52 41.99
C GLY A 23 -3.72 14.43 40.45
N LYS A 24 -2.58 14.66 39.78
CA LYS A 24 -2.45 14.54 38.34
C LYS A 24 -2.59 13.08 37.90
N SER A 25 -3.43 12.82 36.91
CA SER A 25 -3.57 11.50 36.31
C SER A 25 -3.02 11.50 34.89
N THR A 26 -2.17 10.54 34.59
CA THR A 26 -1.53 10.38 33.24
C THR A 26 -1.91 9.05 32.62
N THR A 27 -2.47 9.08 31.40
CA THR A 27 -2.78 7.88 30.64
C THR A 27 -1.91 7.85 29.40
N ASN A 28 -1.08 6.81 29.26
CA ASN A 28 -0.13 6.63 28.19
C ASN A 28 -0.62 5.62 27.13
N ASN A 29 0.06 5.60 25.98
CA ASN A 29 -0.12 4.61 24.90
C ASN A 29 -1.52 4.59 24.25
N ILE A 30 -2.20 5.72 24.21
CA ILE A 30 -3.49 5.84 23.54
C ILE A 30 -3.25 5.88 22.03
N THR A 31 -3.89 4.98 21.28
CA THR A 31 -3.88 4.95 19.82
C THR A 31 -5.27 5.22 19.28
N LEU A 32 -5.37 6.15 18.34
CA LEU A 32 -6.65 6.56 17.75
C LEU A 32 -6.81 5.95 16.35
N SER A 33 -8.02 5.49 16.04
CA SER A 33 -8.39 4.97 14.72
C SER A 33 -9.24 5.97 13.96
N LEU A 34 -9.25 5.85 12.64
CA LEU A 34 -10.10 6.65 11.77
C LEU A 34 -11.59 6.42 12.07
N GLY A 35 -12.33 7.50 12.28
CA GLY A 35 -13.76 7.45 12.59
C GLY A 35 -14.12 6.82 13.93
N GLY A 36 -13.12 6.53 14.79
CA GLY A 36 -13.36 6.02 16.16
C GLY A 36 -13.40 7.12 17.21
N ASN A 37 -14.25 6.97 18.21
CA ASN A 37 -14.21 7.73 19.43
C ASN A 37 -13.45 6.93 20.49
N TYR A 38 -12.63 7.59 21.26
CA TYR A 38 -11.93 6.99 22.41
C TYR A 38 -12.50 7.60 23.69
N ALA A 39 -13.30 6.82 24.41
CA ALA A 39 -13.84 7.25 25.70
C ALA A 39 -12.80 7.00 26.81
N LEU A 40 -12.31 8.05 27.43
CA LEU A 40 -11.39 8.00 28.55
C LEU A 40 -12.09 8.53 29.80
N ASN A 41 -12.49 7.62 30.66
CA ASN A 41 -13.08 7.95 31.96
C ASN A 41 -11.98 7.84 33.02
N VAL A 42 -11.70 8.94 33.70
CA VAL A 42 -10.66 9.02 34.73
C VAL A 42 -11.29 9.49 36.03
N VAL A 43 -10.96 8.79 37.10
CA VAL A 43 -11.30 9.19 38.48
C VAL A 43 -10.05 9.85 39.06
N LEU A 44 -10.15 11.08 39.45
CA LEU A 44 -9.08 11.80 40.12
C LEU A 44 -9.21 11.59 41.65
N SER A 45 -8.09 11.27 42.30
CA SER A 45 -8.02 11.23 43.78
C SER A 45 -7.68 12.60 44.32
N GLU A 46 -8.23 12.94 45.48
CA GLU A 46 -7.86 14.16 46.22
C GLU A 46 -6.36 14.14 46.53
N GLU A 47 -5.74 15.30 46.47
CA GLU A 47 -4.31 15.49 46.72
C GLU A 47 -4.01 15.26 48.20
N SER A 48 -3.83 14.00 48.60
CA SER A 48 -3.20 13.66 49.87
C SER A 48 -1.69 13.59 49.65
N THR A 49 -0.91 14.08 50.57
CA THR A 49 0.53 14.36 50.58
C THR A 49 1.49 13.21 50.21
N THR A 50 1.06 12.19 49.48
CA THR A 50 1.89 11.11 48.95
C THR A 50 1.80 11.11 47.44
N LEU A 51 2.91 11.50 46.79
CA LEU A 51 3.11 11.55 45.36
C LEU A 51 3.28 10.12 44.78
N ASP A 52 2.17 9.46 44.49
CA ASP A 52 2.19 8.30 43.60
C ASP A 52 1.55 8.69 42.28
N GLU A 53 2.37 8.74 41.22
CA GLU A 53 1.91 8.94 39.84
C GLU A 53 1.16 7.69 39.38
N PHE A 54 -0.16 7.79 39.27
CA PHE A 54 -0.98 6.71 38.72
C PHE A 54 -0.84 6.66 37.23
N VAL A 55 -0.06 5.72 36.74
CA VAL A 55 0.05 5.41 35.29
C VAL A 55 -0.99 4.36 34.91
N VAL A 56 -2.05 4.77 34.24
CA VAL A 56 -3.04 3.86 33.66
C VAL A 56 -2.63 3.47 32.27
N SER A 57 -2.35 2.18 32.05
CA SER A 57 -2.12 1.64 30.72
C SER A 57 -3.47 1.33 30.06
N ALA A 58 -3.79 2.01 28.95
CA ALA A 58 -5.02 1.77 28.23
C ALA A 58 -4.91 0.53 27.33
N THR A 59 -5.64 -0.52 27.66
CA THR A 59 -5.77 -1.71 26.81
C THR A 59 -6.97 -1.53 25.88
N ARG A 60 -6.70 -1.49 24.58
CA ARG A 60 -7.75 -1.33 23.56
C ARG A 60 -8.56 -2.61 23.44
N THR A 61 -9.85 -2.57 23.71
CA THR A 61 -10.79 -3.65 23.38
C THR A 61 -11.04 -3.68 21.87
N LYS A 62 -10.92 -4.86 21.26
CA LYS A 62 -11.18 -5.08 19.81
C LYS A 62 -12.62 -4.74 19.39
N PHE A 63 -13.54 -4.75 20.33
CA PHE A 63 -14.96 -4.49 20.09
C PHE A 63 -15.33 -3.18 20.77
N SER A 64 -15.52 -2.11 20.00
CA SER A 64 -16.12 -0.88 20.48
C SER A 64 -17.49 -0.72 19.84
N ASN A 65 -18.52 -0.49 20.65
CA ASN A 65 -19.90 -0.23 20.21
C ASN A 65 -20.03 1.13 19.46
N GLU A 66 -18.92 1.84 19.26
CA GLU A 66 -18.90 3.18 18.70
C GLU A 66 -18.69 3.22 17.18
N LYS A 67 -18.48 2.06 16.55
CA LYS A 67 -18.35 1.98 15.10
C LYS A 67 -19.73 1.86 14.46
N THR A 68 -20.11 2.84 13.67
CA THR A 68 -21.33 2.82 12.87
C THR A 68 -21.03 2.29 11.46
N GLY A 69 -21.75 1.23 11.05
CA GLY A 69 -21.60 0.61 9.73
C GLY A 69 -20.56 -0.52 9.66
N ALA A 70 -20.49 -1.19 8.50
CA ALA A 70 -19.55 -2.27 8.23
C ALA A 70 -18.17 -1.69 7.87
N VAL A 71 -17.36 -1.40 8.89
CA VAL A 71 -16.05 -0.79 8.77
C VAL A 71 -14.97 -1.74 9.31
N THR A 72 -13.94 -2.00 8.53
CA THR A 72 -12.76 -2.77 8.94
C THR A 72 -11.56 -1.84 8.97
N ASN A 73 -10.95 -1.63 10.13
CA ASN A 73 -9.74 -0.85 10.28
C ASN A 73 -8.54 -1.77 10.46
N ILE A 74 -7.53 -1.58 9.64
CA ILE A 74 -6.29 -2.37 9.60
C ILE A 74 -5.14 -1.44 9.95
N THR A 75 -4.55 -1.65 11.10
CA THR A 75 -3.49 -0.79 11.64
C THR A 75 -2.13 -1.12 11.02
N ASN A 76 -1.18 -0.20 11.11
CA ASN A 76 0.20 -0.39 10.67
C ASN A 76 0.84 -1.67 11.25
N THR A 77 0.60 -1.96 12.55
CA THR A 77 1.12 -3.18 13.18
C THR A 77 0.55 -4.46 12.55
N GLN A 78 -0.74 -4.46 12.20
CA GLN A 78 -1.35 -5.60 11.51
C GLN A 78 -0.80 -5.73 10.09
N ILE A 79 -0.61 -4.61 9.38
CA ILE A 79 -0.02 -4.57 8.04
C ILE A 79 1.40 -5.12 8.06
N ALA A 80 2.23 -4.71 9.02
CA ALA A 80 3.61 -5.14 9.16
C ALA A 80 3.75 -6.64 9.45
N ASN A 81 2.78 -7.22 10.17
CA ASN A 81 2.79 -8.64 10.54
C ASN A 81 2.08 -9.54 9.50
N LEU A 82 1.46 -8.96 8.47
CA LEU A 82 0.78 -9.73 7.45
C LEU A 82 1.78 -10.30 6.44
N PRO A 83 1.89 -11.63 6.31
CA PRO A 83 2.76 -12.21 5.29
C PRO A 83 2.13 -12.03 3.91
N THR A 84 2.58 -11.04 3.17
CA THR A 84 2.15 -10.78 1.80
C THR A 84 3.25 -11.09 0.81
N VAL A 85 2.94 -11.80 -0.26
CA VAL A 85 3.91 -12.13 -1.32
C VAL A 85 4.07 -10.96 -2.29
N SER A 86 2.97 -10.29 -2.62
CA SER A 86 2.96 -9.22 -3.62
C SER A 86 3.20 -7.84 -3.00
N ARG A 87 3.10 -7.68 -1.69
CA ARG A 87 3.12 -6.39 -0.98
C ARG A 87 2.17 -5.39 -1.62
N SER A 88 0.96 -5.86 -1.91
CA SER A 88 -0.09 -5.07 -2.51
C SER A 88 -1.10 -4.59 -1.46
N ILE A 89 -1.62 -3.38 -1.67
CA ILE A 89 -2.76 -2.88 -0.88
C ILE A 89 -3.95 -3.84 -1.00
N MET A 90 -4.11 -4.49 -2.15
CA MET A 90 -5.16 -5.47 -2.39
C MET A 90 -5.04 -6.72 -1.50
N ASP A 91 -3.83 -7.11 -1.10
CA ASP A 91 -3.65 -8.21 -0.13
C ASP A 91 -4.13 -7.81 1.26
N ILE A 92 -3.94 -6.54 1.60
CA ILE A 92 -4.36 -6.00 2.91
C ILE A 92 -5.88 -5.87 2.97
N THR A 93 -6.54 -5.45 1.88
CA THR A 93 -8.01 -5.32 1.85
C THR A 93 -8.74 -6.63 2.05
N ARG A 94 -8.10 -7.77 1.74
CA ARG A 94 -8.64 -9.13 2.00
C ARG A 94 -8.79 -9.47 3.48
N LEU A 95 -8.20 -8.70 4.38
CA LEU A 95 -8.46 -8.83 5.83
C LEU A 95 -9.88 -8.37 6.21
N SER A 96 -10.54 -7.62 5.34
CA SER A 96 -11.95 -7.32 5.50
C SER A 96 -12.78 -8.59 5.23
N PRO A 97 -13.78 -8.91 6.06
CA PRO A 97 -14.68 -10.05 5.83
C PRO A 97 -15.42 -10.00 4.49
N TYR A 98 -15.54 -8.83 3.92
CA TYR A 98 -16.21 -8.57 2.64
C TYR A 98 -15.25 -8.47 1.46
N GLY A 99 -13.93 -8.57 1.72
CA GLY A 99 -12.89 -8.43 0.69
C GLY A 99 -12.82 -9.63 -0.23
N GLY A 100 -12.86 -9.39 -1.54
CA GLY A 100 -12.66 -10.37 -2.60
C GLY A 100 -11.30 -10.23 -3.28
N ASN A 101 -11.24 -10.61 -4.55
CA ASN A 101 -10.05 -10.40 -5.37
C ASN A 101 -9.93 -8.94 -5.80
N GLY A 102 -8.71 -8.40 -5.71
CA GLY A 102 -8.44 -7.00 -6.08
C GLY A 102 -9.15 -6.03 -5.15
N MET A 103 -9.89 -5.10 -5.74
CA MET A 103 -10.71 -4.10 -5.04
C MET A 103 -12.19 -4.49 -4.98
N SER A 104 -12.54 -5.77 -5.21
CA SER A 104 -13.91 -6.27 -5.11
C SER A 104 -14.35 -6.39 -3.64
N PHE A 105 -15.54 -5.92 -3.32
CA PHE A 105 -16.13 -6.01 -1.99
C PHE A 105 -17.58 -6.47 -2.07
N GLY A 106 -17.93 -7.48 -1.27
CA GLY A 106 -19.30 -8.00 -1.25
C GLY A 106 -19.79 -8.55 -2.58
N GLY A 107 -18.89 -9.06 -3.43
CA GLY A 107 -19.22 -9.58 -4.76
C GLY A 107 -19.38 -8.54 -5.86
N THR A 108 -19.12 -7.25 -5.58
CA THR A 108 -19.17 -6.20 -6.61
C THR A 108 -17.90 -6.17 -7.46
N ASP A 109 -17.97 -5.52 -8.62
CA ASP A 109 -16.81 -5.33 -9.50
C ASP A 109 -15.82 -4.35 -8.85
N GLY A 110 -14.53 -4.71 -8.80
CA GLY A 110 -13.47 -3.88 -8.22
C GLY A 110 -13.28 -2.52 -8.89
N ARG A 111 -13.73 -2.36 -10.13
CA ARG A 111 -13.74 -1.07 -10.85
C ARG A 111 -14.65 -0.03 -10.22
N THR A 112 -15.65 -0.46 -9.47
CA THR A 112 -16.63 0.40 -8.80
C THR A 112 -16.24 0.78 -7.38
N ALA A 113 -15.14 0.24 -6.86
CA ALA A 113 -14.63 0.60 -5.55
C ALA A 113 -13.92 1.95 -5.56
N ASN A 114 -13.95 2.66 -4.43
CA ASN A 114 -13.22 3.91 -4.25
C ASN A 114 -11.95 3.67 -3.45
N PHE A 115 -10.83 4.23 -3.89
CA PHE A 115 -9.59 4.26 -3.14
C PHE A 115 -9.16 5.70 -2.89
N THR A 116 -8.94 6.04 -1.63
CA THR A 116 -8.46 7.36 -1.23
C THR A 116 -7.20 7.26 -0.39
N VAL A 117 -6.34 8.24 -0.52
CA VAL A 117 -5.17 8.45 0.33
C VAL A 117 -5.31 9.79 1.01
N ASP A 118 -5.46 9.80 2.33
CA ASP A 118 -5.70 11.00 3.13
C ASP A 118 -6.87 11.87 2.58
N GLY A 119 -7.87 11.24 1.99
CA GLY A 119 -9.03 11.90 1.38
C GLY A 119 -8.87 12.30 -0.08
N ALA A 120 -7.68 12.24 -0.67
CA ALA A 120 -7.49 12.41 -2.11
C ALA A 120 -7.85 11.13 -2.85
N LYS A 121 -8.59 11.23 -3.96
CA LYS A 121 -9.02 10.09 -4.76
C LYS A 121 -7.91 9.60 -5.67
N PHE A 122 -7.72 8.28 -5.70
CA PHE A 122 -6.74 7.58 -6.54
C PHE A 122 -7.41 6.52 -7.42
N ASN A 123 -8.65 6.71 -7.78
CA ASN A 123 -9.38 5.78 -8.63
C ASN A 123 -9.00 5.93 -10.09
N ASN A 124 -9.23 4.85 -10.85
CA ASN A 124 -9.40 4.96 -12.29
C ASN A 124 -10.79 5.57 -12.57
N ASN A 125 -10.85 6.88 -12.85
CA ASN A 125 -12.11 7.62 -13.02
C ASN A 125 -12.97 7.16 -14.20
N PHE A 126 -12.40 6.36 -15.12
CA PHE A 126 -13.12 5.86 -16.30
C PHE A 126 -13.68 4.45 -16.07
N ALA A 127 -13.47 3.83 -14.90
CA ALA A 127 -13.89 2.47 -14.58
C ALA A 127 -13.47 1.41 -15.63
N LEU A 128 -12.38 1.65 -16.34
CA LEU A 128 -11.87 0.77 -17.39
C LEU A 128 -10.98 -0.35 -16.83
N SER A 129 -10.52 -0.22 -15.60
CA SER A 129 -9.64 -1.18 -14.94
C SER A 129 -9.85 -1.14 -13.43
N ASP A 130 -9.77 -2.29 -12.78
CA ASP A 130 -9.70 -2.45 -11.33
C ASP A 130 -8.30 -2.17 -10.75
N ARG A 131 -7.31 -1.93 -11.64
CA ARG A 131 -5.95 -1.59 -11.22
C ARG A 131 -5.89 -0.13 -10.74
N LEU A 132 -5.40 0.03 -9.53
CA LEU A 132 -5.04 1.34 -9.00
C LEU A 132 -3.85 1.94 -9.77
N PRO A 133 -3.70 3.28 -9.82
CA PRO A 133 -2.52 3.93 -10.38
C PRO A 133 -1.21 3.38 -9.78
N GLY A 134 -0.11 3.59 -10.47
CA GLY A 134 1.19 3.15 -9.97
C GLY A 134 1.39 1.63 -10.00
N GLY A 135 0.83 0.94 -11.01
CA GLY A 135 0.95 -0.52 -11.11
C GLY A 135 0.15 -1.28 -10.06
N GLY A 136 -0.92 -0.68 -9.51
CA GLY A 136 -1.78 -1.27 -8.49
C GLY A 136 -1.45 -0.86 -7.05
N ASN A 137 -0.36 -0.13 -6.83
CA ASN A 137 0.04 0.37 -5.50
C ASN A 137 0.41 1.85 -5.60
N PRO A 138 -0.53 2.79 -5.45
CA PRO A 138 -0.27 4.22 -5.59
C PRO A 138 0.62 4.81 -4.49
N ILE A 139 0.72 4.15 -3.35
CA ILE A 139 1.61 4.51 -2.25
C ILE A 139 2.36 3.28 -1.73
N SER A 140 3.48 3.49 -1.05
CA SER A 140 4.18 2.42 -0.34
C SER A 140 3.37 1.95 0.87
N ILE A 141 3.35 0.65 1.11
CA ILE A 141 2.72 0.05 2.29
C ILE A 141 3.37 0.59 3.58
N GLU A 142 4.68 0.83 3.56
CA GLU A 142 5.42 1.36 4.70
C GLU A 142 5.02 2.81 5.05
N ALA A 143 4.37 3.52 4.12
CA ALA A 143 3.84 4.85 4.36
C ALA A 143 2.44 4.86 4.98
N ILE A 144 1.78 3.70 5.11
CA ILE A 144 0.41 3.59 5.62
C ILE A 144 0.42 3.47 7.15
N GLU A 145 -0.32 4.32 7.82
CA GLU A 145 -0.58 4.25 9.26
C GLU A 145 -1.79 3.36 9.54
N GLU A 146 -2.85 3.54 8.77
CA GLU A 146 -4.09 2.78 8.89
C GLU A 146 -4.77 2.65 7.53
N LEU A 147 -5.29 1.47 7.24
CA LEU A 147 -6.16 1.21 6.10
C LEU A 147 -7.57 0.94 6.63
N GLN A 148 -8.54 1.68 6.13
CA GLN A 148 -9.94 1.49 6.47
C GLN A 148 -10.69 0.99 5.25
N VAL A 149 -11.38 -0.14 5.40
CA VAL A 149 -12.32 -0.67 4.39
C VAL A 149 -13.74 -0.39 4.89
N VAL A 150 -14.54 0.25 4.05
CA VAL A 150 -15.92 0.67 4.37
C VAL A 150 -16.86 0.08 3.34
N ILE A 151 -17.90 -0.63 3.77
CA ILE A 151 -18.88 -1.29 2.86
C ILE A 151 -20.19 -0.56 3.04
N ALA A 152 -20.77 -0.05 3.72
CA ALA A 152 -22.05 0.66 3.82
C ALA A 152 -21.90 1.87 4.76
N PRO A 153 -21.30 2.95 4.29
CA PRO A 153 -21.09 4.11 5.15
C PRO A 153 -22.40 4.82 5.44
N TYR A 154 -22.59 5.23 6.68
CA TYR A 154 -23.61 6.20 7.06
C TYR A 154 -23.16 7.65 6.88
N ASP A 155 -21.86 7.86 6.66
CA ASP A 155 -21.29 9.20 6.47
C ASP A 155 -21.47 9.64 5.02
N VAL A 156 -22.26 10.68 4.79
CA VAL A 156 -22.55 11.25 3.45
C VAL A 156 -21.32 11.79 2.71
N ARG A 157 -20.19 11.99 3.40
CA ARG A 157 -18.92 12.39 2.78
C ARG A 157 -18.23 11.23 2.06
N GLN A 158 -18.58 10.01 2.41
CA GLN A 158 -18.07 8.81 1.76
C GLN A 158 -18.91 8.47 0.55
N THR A 159 -18.47 8.88 -0.62
CA THR A 159 -19.20 8.80 -1.89
C THR A 159 -18.33 8.16 -2.97
N ASN A 160 -18.91 7.99 -4.17
CA ASN A 160 -18.22 7.60 -5.39
C ASN A 160 -17.79 6.14 -5.44
N PHE A 161 -18.58 5.24 -4.84
CA PHE A 161 -18.38 3.80 -4.97
C PHE A 161 -19.71 3.02 -4.88
N ILE A 162 -19.68 1.83 -5.46
CA ILE A 162 -20.69 0.79 -5.30
C ILE A 162 -19.93 -0.41 -4.71
N GLY A 163 -20.41 -0.96 -3.58
CA GLY A 163 -19.77 -2.08 -2.90
C GLY A 163 -18.85 -1.64 -1.78
N GLY A 164 -17.70 -1.07 -2.05
CA GLY A 164 -16.76 -0.71 -0.98
C GLY A 164 -15.85 0.47 -1.29
N GLY A 165 -15.46 1.15 -0.22
CA GLY A 165 -14.43 2.20 -0.23
C GLY A 165 -13.24 1.81 0.62
N VAL A 166 -12.03 2.14 0.17
CA VAL A 166 -10.79 1.95 0.89
C VAL A 166 -10.14 3.30 1.14
N ASN A 167 -9.94 3.63 2.41
CA ASN A 167 -9.30 4.87 2.83
C ASN A 167 -7.95 4.55 3.47
N ALA A 168 -6.86 4.93 2.83
CA ALA A 168 -5.52 4.83 3.38
C ALA A 168 -5.15 6.14 4.07
N ILE A 169 -4.70 6.04 5.31
CA ILE A 169 -4.16 7.17 6.07
C ILE A 169 -2.65 7.03 6.13
N THR A 170 -1.95 8.08 5.71
CA THR A 170 -0.49 8.07 5.71
C THR A 170 0.08 8.36 7.10
N ARG A 171 1.26 7.80 7.35
CA ARG A 171 2.02 8.07 8.58
C ARG A 171 2.35 9.54 8.70
N SER A 172 2.47 10.00 9.93
CA SER A 172 2.90 11.37 10.26
C SER A 172 4.14 11.36 11.15
N GLY A 173 4.86 12.46 11.18
CA GLY A 173 5.95 12.64 12.13
C GLY A 173 5.44 12.73 13.57
N THR A 174 6.29 12.35 14.51
CA THR A 174 6.05 12.40 15.96
C THR A 174 7.14 13.24 16.63
N ASN A 175 7.11 13.39 17.95
CA ASN A 175 8.14 14.10 18.70
C ASN A 175 9.50 13.36 18.75
N THR A 176 9.54 12.12 18.28
CA THR A 176 10.76 11.32 18.15
C THR A 176 11.05 11.05 16.67
N PHE A 177 12.31 11.11 16.28
CA PHE A 177 12.73 10.68 14.96
C PHE A 177 12.56 9.17 14.84
N ARG A 178 11.93 8.75 13.76
CA ARG A 178 11.78 7.35 13.39
C ARG A 178 12.05 7.20 11.90
N GLY A 179 12.82 6.20 11.55
CA GLY A 179 13.13 5.91 10.16
C GLY A 179 13.34 4.43 9.94
N SER A 180 13.18 4.00 8.71
CA SER A 180 13.50 2.64 8.26
C SER A 180 14.08 2.70 6.86
N ALA A 181 14.98 1.77 6.57
CA ALA A 181 15.40 1.46 5.20
C ALA A 181 15.15 -0.03 4.99
N TYR A 182 14.62 -0.39 3.84
CA TYR A 182 14.22 -1.76 3.55
C TYR A 182 14.49 -2.14 2.10
N THR A 183 14.72 -3.42 1.90
CA THR A 183 14.74 -4.03 0.57
C THR A 183 13.97 -5.34 0.61
N TYR A 184 13.19 -5.58 -0.44
CA TYR A 184 12.49 -6.84 -0.64
C TYR A 184 12.89 -7.41 -1.99
N HIS A 185 13.28 -8.66 -1.98
CA HIS A 185 13.67 -9.38 -3.18
C HIS A 185 12.90 -10.69 -3.29
N ARG A 186 12.30 -10.91 -4.46
CA ARG A 186 11.64 -12.15 -4.83
C ARG A 186 12.18 -12.60 -6.17
N ASN A 187 12.45 -13.88 -6.31
CA ASN A 187 12.83 -14.48 -7.59
C ASN A 187 12.29 -15.91 -7.72
N GLU A 188 12.38 -16.43 -8.91
CA GLU A 188 11.94 -17.77 -9.27
C GLU A 188 12.64 -18.89 -8.46
N ASN A 189 13.87 -18.66 -8.03
CA ASN A 189 14.67 -19.66 -7.27
C ASN A 189 14.26 -19.76 -5.80
N LEU A 190 13.60 -18.75 -5.27
CA LEU A 190 13.07 -18.74 -3.90
C LEU A 190 11.67 -19.38 -3.80
N ARG A 191 11.11 -19.81 -4.91
CA ARG A 191 9.84 -20.54 -4.93
C ARG A 191 10.06 -22.02 -4.68
N GLY A 192 9.14 -22.66 -3.96
CA GLY A 192 9.08 -24.10 -3.87
C GLY A 192 8.90 -24.75 -5.26
N ASP A 193 9.43 -25.94 -5.45
CA ASP A 193 9.39 -26.72 -6.68
C ASP A 193 8.30 -27.80 -6.68
N ALA A 194 7.58 -27.93 -5.57
CA ALA A 194 6.52 -28.91 -5.42
C ALA A 194 5.25 -28.31 -4.79
N VAL A 195 4.09 -28.81 -5.22
CA VAL A 195 2.77 -28.52 -4.63
C VAL A 195 2.12 -29.84 -4.22
N TYR A 196 1.74 -29.97 -2.96
CA TYR A 196 1.18 -31.23 -2.39
C TYR A 196 2.06 -32.46 -2.69
N GLY A 197 3.39 -32.31 -2.62
CA GLY A 197 4.33 -33.39 -2.87
C GLY A 197 4.53 -33.74 -4.35
N LYS A 198 3.82 -33.10 -5.29
CA LYS A 198 4.01 -33.25 -6.72
C LYS A 198 4.94 -32.17 -7.23
N GLN A 199 6.02 -32.57 -7.91
CA GLN A 199 6.97 -31.65 -8.50
C GLN A 199 6.35 -30.89 -9.66
N ILE A 200 6.55 -29.56 -9.71
CA ILE A 200 6.11 -28.73 -10.81
C ILE A 200 7.06 -28.98 -11.98
N THR A 201 6.56 -29.58 -13.04
CA THR A 201 7.30 -29.82 -14.29
C THR A 201 7.07 -28.67 -15.27
N GLY A 202 8.09 -28.33 -16.06
CA GLY A 202 8.05 -27.29 -17.08
C GLY A 202 8.98 -26.10 -16.80
N ALA A 203 9.20 -25.29 -17.84
CA ALA A 203 10.03 -24.08 -17.73
C ALA A 203 9.35 -23.05 -16.83
N ARG A 204 10.08 -22.58 -15.83
CA ARG A 204 9.59 -21.51 -14.94
C ARG A 204 9.89 -20.15 -15.53
N ASP A 205 8.87 -19.32 -15.56
CA ASP A 205 9.05 -17.91 -15.91
C ASP A 205 9.93 -17.22 -14.89
N LYS A 206 10.76 -16.32 -15.36
CA LYS A 206 11.50 -15.39 -14.50
C LYS A 206 10.49 -14.49 -13.77
N ASP A 207 10.42 -14.63 -12.46
CA ASP A 207 9.55 -13.84 -11.59
C ASP A 207 10.41 -13.12 -10.56
N ARG A 208 11.05 -12.07 -11.00
CA ARG A 208 11.87 -11.22 -10.14
C ARG A 208 11.12 -9.96 -9.78
N ASN A 209 11.16 -9.62 -8.52
CA ASN A 209 10.71 -8.33 -8.04
C ASN A 209 11.71 -7.87 -6.98
N THR A 210 12.25 -6.68 -7.17
CA THR A 210 13.14 -6.08 -6.18
C THR A 210 12.63 -4.67 -5.88
N SER A 211 12.38 -4.40 -4.63
CA SER A 211 12.01 -3.08 -4.16
C SER A 211 12.98 -2.58 -3.10
N TYR A 212 13.27 -1.30 -3.17
CA TYR A 212 14.08 -0.56 -2.21
C TYR A 212 13.26 0.60 -1.71
N GLY A 213 13.32 0.86 -0.42
CA GLY A 213 12.59 2.00 0.11
C GLY A 213 13.16 2.47 1.43
N PHE A 214 12.70 3.67 1.80
CA PHE A 214 13.01 4.25 3.10
C PHE A 214 11.81 5.04 3.63
N THR A 215 11.76 5.19 4.93
CA THR A 215 10.87 6.12 5.64
C THR A 215 11.67 6.95 6.60
N LEU A 216 11.29 8.19 6.78
CA LEU A 216 11.85 9.06 7.80
C LEU A 216 10.78 10.04 8.29
N GLY A 217 10.60 10.14 9.58
CA GLY A 217 9.66 11.08 10.19
C GLY A 217 10.14 11.56 11.54
N GLY A 218 9.74 12.78 11.89
CA GLY A 218 10.13 13.38 13.15
C GLY A 218 9.65 14.81 13.31
N PRO A 219 10.06 15.49 14.39
CA PRO A 219 9.73 16.87 14.63
C PRO A 219 10.73 17.81 13.91
N ILE A 220 10.24 18.80 13.20
CA ILE A 220 11.02 19.99 12.85
C ILE A 220 11.03 20.94 14.06
N VAL A 221 9.84 21.11 14.66
CA VAL A 221 9.67 21.81 15.95
C VAL A 221 8.82 20.91 16.84
N LYS A 222 9.36 20.51 17.99
CA LYS A 222 8.65 19.65 18.95
C LYS A 222 7.26 20.21 19.27
N ASN A 223 6.26 19.34 19.32
CA ASN A 223 4.84 19.63 19.57
C ASN A 223 4.14 20.51 18.53
N LYS A 224 4.87 21.12 17.58
CA LYS A 224 4.31 22.10 16.64
C LYS A 224 4.38 21.65 15.18
N LEU A 225 5.55 21.28 14.69
CA LEU A 225 5.78 21.05 13.28
C LEU A 225 6.47 19.71 13.08
N PHE A 226 5.84 18.84 12.31
CA PHE A 226 6.29 17.48 12.06
C PHE A 226 6.39 17.23 10.57
N PHE A 227 7.30 16.35 10.20
CA PHE A 227 7.40 15.86 8.84
C PHE A 227 7.40 14.33 8.78
N PHE A 228 7.02 13.81 7.64
CA PHE A 228 7.18 12.41 7.27
C PHE A 228 7.48 12.33 5.78
N VAL A 229 8.49 11.56 5.41
CA VAL A 229 8.86 11.27 4.02
C VAL A 229 9.02 9.78 3.81
N ASN A 230 8.63 9.31 2.64
CA ASN A 230 8.82 7.95 2.18
C ASN A 230 9.23 7.98 0.71
N GLY A 231 10.19 7.13 0.35
CA GLY A 231 10.56 6.87 -1.03
C GLY A 231 10.62 5.38 -1.26
N GLU A 232 10.07 4.90 -2.37
CA GLU A 232 10.14 3.50 -2.78
C GLU A 232 10.34 3.40 -4.28
N MET A 233 11.23 2.49 -4.68
CA MET A 233 11.46 2.10 -6.06
C MET A 233 11.33 0.60 -6.16
N ALA A 234 10.54 0.11 -7.11
CA ALA A 234 10.42 -1.30 -7.43
C ALA A 234 10.76 -1.57 -8.89
N LYS A 235 11.47 -2.66 -9.13
CA LYS A 235 11.78 -3.18 -10.46
C LYS A 235 11.29 -4.60 -10.58
N THR A 236 10.52 -4.86 -11.63
CA THR A 236 9.98 -6.17 -11.96
C THR A 236 10.35 -6.50 -13.38
N PRO A 237 11.49 -7.18 -13.62
CA PRO A 237 11.82 -7.68 -14.94
C PRO A 237 10.72 -8.60 -15.43
N THR A 238 10.18 -8.32 -16.60
CA THR A 238 9.10 -9.07 -17.21
C THR A 238 9.47 -9.36 -18.67
N ILE A 239 8.91 -10.42 -19.23
CA ILE A 239 9.06 -10.76 -20.65
C ILE A 239 7.73 -10.46 -21.33
N ALA A 240 7.76 -9.61 -22.37
CA ALA A 240 6.56 -9.23 -23.12
C ALA A 240 6.01 -10.40 -23.95
N ASN A 241 6.89 -11.23 -24.49
CA ASN A 241 6.53 -12.39 -25.31
C ASN A 241 7.40 -13.60 -24.90
N ARG A 242 6.75 -14.72 -24.63
CA ARG A 242 7.41 -15.98 -24.22
C ARG A 242 7.88 -16.80 -25.41
N TRP A 243 7.29 -16.60 -26.57
CA TRP A 243 7.61 -17.37 -27.76
C TRP A 243 9.02 -17.08 -28.25
N ARG A 244 9.73 -18.13 -28.59
CA ARG A 244 11.10 -18.11 -29.12
C ARG A 244 11.14 -18.78 -30.49
N ALA A 245 12.09 -18.36 -31.30
CA ALA A 245 12.39 -19.02 -32.55
C ALA A 245 12.95 -20.43 -32.29
N SER A 246 12.69 -21.34 -33.18
CA SER A 246 13.31 -22.66 -33.14
C SER A 246 14.70 -22.64 -33.78
N THR A 247 15.53 -23.61 -33.39
CA THR A 247 16.83 -23.84 -34.03
C THR A 247 16.74 -24.77 -35.23
N ASN A 248 15.69 -25.61 -35.32
CA ASN A 248 15.53 -26.70 -36.27
C ASN A 248 14.21 -26.62 -37.08
N GLY A 249 13.39 -25.59 -36.89
CA GLY A 249 12.10 -25.45 -37.60
C GLY A 249 10.96 -26.31 -37.01
N VAL A 250 11.18 -27.00 -35.90
CA VAL A 250 10.14 -27.78 -35.20
C VAL A 250 9.53 -26.95 -34.09
N ALA A 251 8.21 -26.89 -34.10
CA ALA A 251 7.47 -26.18 -33.01
C ALA A 251 7.39 -27.06 -31.76
N ASP A 252 7.54 -26.42 -30.60
CA ASP A 252 7.28 -27.00 -29.29
C ASP A 252 6.44 -26.00 -28.45
N PRO A 253 5.10 -26.07 -28.58
CA PRO A 253 4.20 -25.18 -27.90
C PRO A 253 4.30 -25.24 -26.36
N ASP A 254 4.63 -26.38 -25.78
CA ASP A 254 4.76 -26.57 -24.36
C ASP A 254 5.92 -25.77 -23.76
N ASN A 255 6.97 -25.55 -24.57
CA ASN A 255 8.14 -24.75 -24.23
C ASN A 255 8.15 -23.38 -24.93
N TYR A 256 7.05 -22.94 -25.51
CA TYR A 256 6.91 -21.68 -26.25
C TYR A 256 7.95 -21.53 -27.41
N ILE A 257 8.19 -22.60 -28.16
CA ILE A 257 9.05 -22.59 -29.32
C ILE A 257 8.17 -22.60 -30.57
N SER A 258 8.33 -21.59 -31.41
CA SER A 258 7.64 -21.51 -32.71
C SER A 258 8.36 -22.35 -33.79
N ARG A 259 7.68 -22.62 -34.89
CA ARG A 259 8.31 -23.24 -36.06
C ARG A 259 9.23 -22.30 -36.85
N THR A 260 9.10 -20.97 -36.61
CA THR A 260 9.95 -19.97 -37.27
C THR A 260 11.37 -20.10 -36.74
N THR A 261 12.34 -20.17 -37.63
CA THR A 261 13.74 -20.32 -37.24
C THR A 261 14.40 -18.98 -36.93
N GLU A 262 15.46 -18.99 -36.14
CA GLU A 262 16.28 -17.80 -35.90
C GLU A 262 16.87 -17.24 -37.21
N ASN A 263 17.23 -18.12 -38.14
CA ASN A 263 17.73 -17.72 -39.43
C ASN A 263 16.67 -17.00 -40.28
N ASP A 264 15.40 -17.43 -40.22
CA ASP A 264 14.32 -16.73 -40.93
C ASP A 264 14.11 -15.32 -40.37
N LEU A 265 14.15 -15.18 -39.03
CA LEU A 265 14.04 -13.88 -38.39
C LEU A 265 15.19 -12.96 -38.72
N GLN A 266 16.42 -13.49 -38.76
CA GLN A 266 17.61 -12.75 -39.19
C GLN A 266 17.47 -12.24 -40.62
N ARG A 267 17.10 -13.12 -41.54
CA ARG A 267 16.90 -12.76 -42.98
C ARG A 267 15.85 -11.66 -43.13
N VAL A 268 14.74 -11.73 -42.40
CA VAL A 268 13.69 -10.70 -42.42
C VAL A 268 14.22 -9.38 -41.88
N SER A 269 14.94 -9.43 -40.75
CA SER A 269 15.54 -8.25 -40.14
C SER A 269 16.52 -7.54 -41.07
N ASP A 270 17.43 -8.32 -41.69
CA ASP A 270 18.43 -7.79 -42.62
C ASP A 270 17.79 -7.20 -43.89
N PHE A 271 16.78 -7.88 -44.46
CA PHE A 271 16.04 -7.38 -45.61
C PHE A 271 15.32 -6.06 -45.33
N VAL A 272 14.65 -5.95 -44.19
CA VAL A 272 13.92 -4.74 -43.77
C VAL A 272 14.89 -3.58 -43.53
N LYS A 273 16.03 -3.87 -42.91
CA LYS A 273 17.09 -2.88 -42.68
C LYS A 273 17.71 -2.39 -44.02
N GLU A 274 18.04 -3.29 -44.91
CA GLU A 274 18.63 -2.96 -46.20
C GLU A 274 17.67 -2.17 -47.10
N LYS A 275 16.43 -2.62 -47.21
CA LYS A 275 15.44 -2.04 -48.11
C LYS A 275 14.77 -0.78 -47.60
N TYR A 276 14.54 -0.67 -46.33
CA TYR A 276 13.73 0.41 -45.71
C TYR A 276 14.49 1.22 -44.67
N GLY A 277 15.74 0.88 -44.36
CA GLY A 277 16.51 1.54 -43.30
C GLY A 277 15.92 1.38 -41.89
N TYR A 278 15.03 0.37 -41.69
CA TYR A 278 14.32 0.17 -40.45
C TYR A 278 14.98 -0.91 -39.59
N GLU A 279 15.33 -0.58 -38.38
CA GLU A 279 15.85 -1.52 -37.37
C GLU A 279 14.70 -2.22 -36.66
N THR A 280 14.58 -3.55 -36.84
CA THR A 280 13.50 -4.34 -36.22
C THR A 280 13.61 -4.50 -34.72
N GLY A 281 14.75 -4.16 -34.12
CA GLY A 281 15.05 -4.43 -32.73
C GLY A 281 15.39 -5.89 -32.45
N SER A 282 15.42 -6.27 -31.17
CA SER A 282 15.70 -7.65 -30.77
C SER A 282 14.50 -8.54 -31.03
N TYR A 283 14.75 -9.68 -31.65
CA TYR A 283 13.78 -10.76 -31.91
C TYR A 283 14.08 -12.05 -31.11
N THR A 284 15.14 -12.04 -30.32
CA THR A 284 15.54 -13.17 -29.45
C THR A 284 15.17 -12.96 -27.98
N SER A 285 14.92 -11.73 -27.60
CA SER A 285 14.57 -11.36 -26.22
C SER A 285 13.62 -10.17 -26.25
N PHE A 286 12.54 -10.27 -25.50
CA PHE A 286 11.50 -9.25 -25.43
C PHE A 286 11.38 -8.73 -23.98
N PRO A 287 12.36 -7.95 -23.50
CA PRO A 287 12.30 -7.40 -22.16
C PRO A 287 11.14 -6.42 -22.05
N ALA A 288 10.34 -6.58 -21.03
CA ALA A 288 9.21 -5.72 -20.69
C ALA A 288 9.30 -5.26 -19.24
N ASP A 289 10.47 -4.79 -18.86
CA ASP A 289 10.76 -4.43 -17.47
C ASP A 289 9.78 -3.36 -16.97
N GLU A 290 9.12 -3.66 -15.87
CA GLU A 290 8.32 -2.69 -15.16
C GLU A 290 9.15 -2.00 -14.09
N SER A 291 8.98 -0.69 -13.98
CA SER A 291 9.59 0.10 -12.91
C SER A 291 8.54 0.99 -12.27
N ASN A 292 8.49 0.98 -10.97
CA ASN A 292 7.57 1.77 -10.17
C ASN A 292 8.35 2.65 -9.21
N TYR A 293 8.02 3.94 -9.19
CA TYR A 293 8.62 4.95 -8.32
C TYR A 293 7.53 5.62 -7.52
N LYS A 294 7.70 5.69 -6.21
CA LYS A 294 6.77 6.32 -5.29
C LYS A 294 7.52 7.25 -4.37
N PHE A 295 6.94 8.40 -4.15
CA PHE A 295 7.43 9.36 -3.18
C PHE A 295 6.26 10.02 -2.46
N LEU A 296 6.34 10.07 -1.14
CA LEU A 296 5.38 10.74 -0.29
C LEU A 296 6.12 11.71 0.63
N ALA A 297 5.63 12.93 0.70
CA ALA A 297 6.04 13.90 1.70
C ALA A 297 4.80 14.45 2.41
N ARG A 298 4.87 14.51 3.73
CA ARG A 298 3.81 15.03 4.58
C ARG A 298 4.38 15.99 5.61
N LEU A 299 3.68 17.08 5.82
CA LEU A 299 4.02 18.12 6.79
C LEU A 299 2.78 18.42 7.61
N ASP A 300 2.88 18.30 8.91
CA ASP A 300 1.79 18.53 9.85
C ASP A 300 2.17 19.68 10.80
N TRP A 301 1.44 20.76 10.75
CA TRP A 301 1.71 21.96 11.53
C TRP A 301 0.57 22.30 12.48
N ASN A 302 0.82 22.26 13.76
CA ASN A 302 -0.04 22.78 14.80
C ASN A 302 0.25 24.27 14.99
N ILE A 303 -0.45 25.12 14.23
CA ILE A 303 -0.21 26.58 14.24
C ILE A 303 -0.59 27.17 15.58
N SER A 304 -1.75 26.76 16.08
CA SER A 304 -2.29 27.13 17.38
C SER A 304 -3.22 26.05 17.93
N ASN A 305 -3.75 26.23 19.12
CA ASN A 305 -4.75 25.32 19.69
C ASN A 305 -6.04 25.21 18.83
N LYS A 306 -6.30 26.20 17.97
CA LYS A 306 -7.49 26.27 17.11
C LYS A 306 -7.20 25.95 15.63
N HIS A 307 -5.96 26.05 15.19
CA HIS A 307 -5.58 25.93 13.78
C HIS A 307 -4.51 24.88 13.58
N ARG A 308 -4.81 23.94 12.69
CA ARG A 308 -3.88 22.89 12.24
C ARG A 308 -3.84 22.88 10.72
N LEU A 309 -2.65 22.73 10.16
CA LEU A 309 -2.42 22.59 8.72
C LEU A 309 -1.74 21.25 8.45
N ALA A 310 -2.22 20.54 7.46
CA ALA A 310 -1.55 19.35 6.95
C ALA A 310 -1.33 19.51 5.45
N LEU A 311 -0.08 19.47 5.02
CA LEU A 311 0.31 19.48 3.61
C LEU A 311 0.81 18.10 3.21
N ARG A 312 0.35 17.59 2.07
CA ARG A 312 0.75 16.27 1.56
C ARG A 312 1.08 16.37 0.09
N TYR A 313 2.17 15.72 -0.28
CA TYR A 313 2.57 15.54 -1.67
C TYR A 313 2.78 14.07 -1.93
N ASN A 314 2.11 13.53 -2.92
CA ASN A 314 2.27 12.15 -3.36
C ASN A 314 2.62 12.12 -4.84
N TYR A 315 3.70 11.42 -5.17
CA TYR A 315 4.16 11.20 -6.53
C TYR A 315 4.26 9.70 -6.79
N THR A 316 3.65 9.27 -7.88
CA THR A 316 3.74 7.88 -8.33
C THR A 316 3.96 7.85 -9.83
N LYS A 317 4.97 7.09 -10.25
CA LYS A 317 5.27 6.85 -11.67
C LYS A 317 5.44 5.37 -11.89
N ASN A 318 4.66 4.83 -12.83
CA ASN A 318 4.81 3.46 -13.31
C ASN A 318 5.24 3.48 -14.77
N LEU A 319 6.27 2.71 -15.08
CA LEU A 319 6.75 2.46 -16.44
C LEU A 319 6.52 0.99 -16.70
N SER A 320 5.63 0.68 -17.63
CA SER A 320 5.33 -0.70 -18.05
C SER A 320 5.27 -0.78 -19.55
N TRP A 321 5.70 -1.91 -20.07
CA TRP A 321 5.55 -2.26 -21.48
C TRP A 321 4.19 -2.88 -21.72
N VAL A 322 3.55 -2.47 -22.80
CA VAL A 322 2.35 -3.13 -23.31
C VAL A 322 2.74 -3.78 -24.63
N SER A 323 2.69 -5.10 -24.68
CA SER A 323 2.90 -5.82 -25.94
C SER A 323 1.74 -5.54 -26.88
N PRO A 324 1.99 -5.12 -28.13
CA PRO A 324 0.91 -4.86 -29.09
C PRO A 324 0.10 -6.13 -29.41
N ASN A 325 0.74 -7.29 -29.37
CA ASN A 325 0.09 -8.58 -29.56
C ASN A 325 0.90 -9.68 -28.90
N ALA A 326 0.29 -10.33 -27.88
CA ALA A 326 0.91 -11.44 -27.16
C ALA A 326 0.49 -12.82 -27.68
N THR A 327 -0.44 -12.90 -28.64
CA THR A 327 -1.09 -14.14 -29.07
C THR A 327 -0.85 -14.52 -30.52
N SER A 328 -0.35 -13.60 -31.38
CA SER A 328 0.01 -13.95 -32.74
C SER A 328 1.43 -14.52 -32.78
N MET A 329 1.53 -15.70 -33.35
CA MET A 329 2.78 -16.34 -33.76
C MET A 329 3.22 -15.84 -35.12
#